data_2c8e82b19be00a00aade1e8ed825a16c
#
_entry.id   2c8e82b19be00a00aade1e8ed825a16c
#
_cell.length_a   1.000
_cell.length_b   1.000
_cell.length_c   1.000
_cell.angle_alpha   90.00
_cell.angle_beta   90.00
_cell.angle_gamma   90.00
#
_symmetry.space_group_name_H-M   'P 1'
#
loop_
_entity.id
_entity.type
_entity.pdbx_description
1 polymer ?
#
loop_
_entity_poly.entity_id
_entity_poly.type
_entity_poly.pdbx_seq_one_letter_code
_entity_poly.pdbx_strand_id
1 'polypeptide(L)'
;AVNVGGTANVVAALREKAPQAHLIFASTDSCYGVGAPGGVCSEQTPLRPLTEYGRDKESAERLVMGAPKWTIARFATAFGLSRRLRLDLIVNDFTWQAVHNRHLIVYESGYARTFLHVLDIVAAIELMLGRPEEAVGQVYNVGDDRLNITKADVAKTVATVVQGTSLNLLGEGSDPDQRNYVVEHTAIRQLGFEAAITLEQGVRELAKGFSMLDVRSPFKNA
;
A
#
# COMPACT_ATOMS: atom_id res chain seq x y z
N ALA A 1 -17.88 3.16 -9.08
CA ALA A 1 -18.33 2.81 -10.42
C ALA A 1 -17.23 2.15 -11.26
N VAL A 2 -16.06 2.78 -11.48
CA VAL A 2 -15.00 2.21 -12.33
C VAL A 2 -14.38 0.96 -11.68
N ASN A 3 -14.03 1.00 -10.41
CA ASN A 3 -13.40 -0.12 -9.71
C ASN A 3 -14.30 -1.37 -9.69
N VAL A 4 -15.54 -1.24 -9.26
CA VAL A 4 -16.46 -2.39 -9.12
C VAL A 4 -16.96 -2.87 -10.49
N GLY A 5 -17.44 -1.96 -11.36
CA GLY A 5 -17.92 -2.31 -12.69
C GLY A 5 -16.85 -2.88 -13.60
N GLY A 6 -15.64 -2.28 -13.58
CA GLY A 6 -14.49 -2.80 -14.33
C GLY A 6 -14.08 -4.20 -13.88
N THR A 7 -14.06 -4.44 -12.56
CA THR A 7 -13.75 -5.77 -12.02
C THR A 7 -14.81 -6.80 -12.42
N ALA A 8 -16.10 -6.45 -12.37
CA ALA A 8 -17.16 -7.34 -12.82
C ALA A 8 -17.01 -7.76 -14.30
N ASN A 9 -16.67 -6.79 -15.17
CA ASN A 9 -16.43 -7.07 -16.59
C ASN A 9 -15.23 -7.99 -16.81
N VAL A 10 -14.12 -7.77 -16.07
CA VAL A 10 -12.93 -8.63 -16.16
C VAL A 10 -13.28 -10.06 -15.70
N VAL A 11 -13.98 -10.23 -14.58
CA VAL A 11 -14.37 -11.56 -14.07
C VAL A 11 -15.30 -12.26 -15.05
N ALA A 12 -16.28 -11.56 -15.66
CA ALA A 12 -17.16 -12.13 -16.66
C ALA A 12 -16.38 -12.59 -17.90
N ALA A 13 -15.47 -11.75 -18.42
CA ALA A 13 -14.63 -12.08 -19.54
C ALA A 13 -13.70 -13.28 -19.28
N LEU A 14 -13.12 -13.36 -18.07
CA LEU A 14 -12.28 -14.50 -17.67
C LEU A 14 -13.07 -15.81 -17.65
N ARG A 15 -14.29 -15.79 -17.11
CA ARG A 15 -15.17 -16.98 -17.10
C ARG A 15 -15.48 -17.49 -18.49
N GLU A 16 -15.74 -16.56 -19.42
CA GLU A 16 -16.16 -16.90 -20.78
C GLU A 16 -15.00 -17.22 -21.72
N LYS A 17 -13.95 -16.38 -21.69
CA LYS A 17 -12.89 -16.40 -22.71
C LYS A 17 -11.58 -17.04 -22.23
N ALA A 18 -11.29 -16.99 -20.93
CA ALA A 18 -9.99 -17.43 -20.40
C ALA A 18 -10.12 -18.08 -19.01
N PRO A 19 -10.89 -19.18 -18.86
CA PRO A 19 -11.14 -19.78 -17.54
C PRO A 19 -9.88 -20.37 -16.89
N GLN A 20 -8.80 -20.54 -17.63
CA GLN A 20 -7.52 -21.04 -17.10
C GLN A 20 -6.57 -19.91 -16.66
N ALA A 21 -6.89 -18.65 -16.99
CA ALA A 21 -6.03 -17.52 -16.59
C ALA A 21 -6.12 -17.30 -15.08
N HIS A 22 -4.97 -17.04 -14.46
CA HIS A 22 -4.85 -16.68 -13.07
C HIS A 22 -5.01 -15.16 -12.91
N LEU A 23 -6.05 -14.74 -12.19
CA LEU A 23 -6.32 -13.35 -11.85
C LEU A 23 -5.68 -13.01 -10.51
N ILE A 24 -4.64 -12.18 -10.50
CA ILE A 24 -4.15 -11.56 -9.27
C ILE A 24 -4.78 -10.18 -9.15
N PHE A 25 -5.61 -10.00 -8.13
CA PHE A 25 -6.31 -8.75 -7.89
C PHE A 25 -5.56 -7.89 -6.86
N ALA A 26 -5.13 -6.71 -7.29
CA ALA A 26 -4.54 -5.72 -6.40
C ALA A 26 -5.62 -5.06 -5.53
N SER A 27 -5.77 -5.55 -4.30
CA SER A 27 -6.57 -4.94 -3.23
C SER A 27 -5.69 -4.07 -2.33
N THR A 28 -6.13 -3.76 -1.11
CA THR A 28 -5.48 -2.80 -0.23
C THR A 28 -5.77 -3.08 1.24
N ASP A 29 -4.80 -2.87 2.12
CA ASP A 29 -4.98 -2.88 3.58
C ASP A 29 -5.94 -1.79 4.07
N SER A 30 -6.21 -0.76 3.23
CA SER A 30 -7.21 0.27 3.56
C SER A 30 -8.60 -0.29 3.82
N CYS A 31 -8.88 -1.52 3.40
CA CYS A 31 -10.14 -2.22 3.70
C CYS A 31 -10.32 -2.53 5.19
N TYR A 32 -9.26 -2.55 5.99
CA TYR A 32 -9.35 -2.77 7.44
C TYR A 32 -9.84 -1.54 8.23
N GLY A 33 -9.76 -0.34 7.65
CA GLY A 33 -10.25 0.90 8.25
C GLY A 33 -9.46 1.34 9.48
N VAL A 34 -10.05 1.24 10.67
CA VAL A 34 -9.35 1.52 11.95
C VAL A 34 -8.68 0.27 12.54
N GLY A 35 -8.68 -0.83 11.80
CA GLY A 35 -8.11 -2.09 12.26
C GLY A 35 -8.97 -2.82 13.31
N ALA A 36 -8.40 -3.89 13.86
CA ALA A 36 -8.99 -4.59 14.99
C ALA A 36 -8.71 -3.80 16.28
N PRO A 37 -9.70 -3.57 17.16
CA PRO A 37 -9.49 -2.87 18.41
C PRO A 37 -8.39 -3.54 19.24
N GLY A 38 -7.27 -2.82 19.46
CA GLY A 38 -6.11 -3.32 20.23
C GLY A 38 -5.37 -4.51 19.62
N GLY A 39 -5.60 -4.82 18.35
CA GLY A 39 -5.07 -6.01 17.70
C GLY A 39 -4.39 -5.76 16.35
N VAL A 40 -3.84 -6.85 15.81
CA VAL A 40 -3.21 -6.92 14.50
C VAL A 40 -4.23 -7.49 13.51
N CYS A 41 -4.34 -6.91 12.33
CA CYS A 41 -5.22 -7.39 11.26
C CYS A 41 -4.56 -8.55 10.52
N SER A 42 -5.26 -9.67 10.41
CA SER A 42 -4.94 -10.79 9.52
C SER A 42 -5.91 -10.82 8.33
N GLU A 43 -5.71 -11.74 7.40
CA GLU A 43 -6.60 -11.93 6.26
C GLU A 43 -8.03 -12.32 6.69
N GLN A 44 -8.19 -12.88 7.88
CA GLN A 44 -9.48 -13.27 8.48
C GLN A 44 -10.19 -12.12 9.22
N THR A 45 -9.48 -11.00 9.45
CA THR A 45 -10.07 -9.83 10.12
C THR A 45 -11.21 -9.24 9.27
N PRO A 46 -12.39 -9.00 9.85
CA PRO A 46 -13.50 -8.39 9.13
C PRO A 46 -13.13 -7.02 8.55
N LEU A 47 -13.43 -6.80 7.27
CA LEU A 47 -13.18 -5.54 6.60
C LEU A 47 -14.18 -4.47 7.08
N ARG A 48 -13.68 -3.26 7.37
CA ARG A 48 -14.46 -2.10 7.83
C ARG A 48 -13.95 -0.81 7.17
N PRO A 49 -14.01 -0.70 5.84
CA PRO A 49 -13.41 0.41 5.12
C PRO A 49 -14.07 1.74 5.46
N LEU A 50 -13.26 2.76 5.76
CA LEU A 50 -13.72 4.11 6.07
C LEU A 50 -13.97 4.95 4.80
N THR A 51 -13.20 4.70 3.74
CA THR A 51 -13.24 5.48 2.51
C THR A 51 -14.09 4.79 1.44
N GLU A 52 -14.60 5.57 0.46
CA GLU A 52 -15.28 5.02 -0.72
C GLU A 52 -14.35 4.08 -1.51
N TYR A 53 -13.08 4.45 -1.67
CA TYR A 53 -12.07 3.59 -2.27
C TYR A 53 -11.96 2.23 -1.59
N GLY A 54 -11.90 2.20 -0.26
CA GLY A 54 -11.83 0.94 0.51
C GLY A 54 -13.10 0.09 0.31
N ARG A 55 -14.29 0.72 0.34
CA ARG A 55 -15.57 0.02 0.08
C ARG A 55 -15.66 -0.54 -1.34
N ASP A 56 -15.16 0.20 -2.33
CA ASP A 56 -15.09 -0.26 -3.71
C ASP A 56 -14.16 -1.48 -3.83
N LYS A 57 -12.99 -1.43 -3.18
CA LYS A 57 -12.03 -2.55 -3.19
C LYS A 57 -12.58 -3.79 -2.49
N GLU A 58 -13.23 -3.64 -1.32
CA GLU A 58 -13.92 -4.74 -0.65
C GLU A 58 -15.01 -5.37 -1.54
N SER A 59 -15.82 -4.54 -2.20
CA SER A 59 -16.86 -5.01 -3.12
C SER A 59 -16.25 -5.74 -4.33
N ALA A 60 -15.13 -5.25 -4.84
CA ALA A 60 -14.41 -5.88 -5.93
C ALA A 60 -13.78 -7.23 -5.51
N GLU A 61 -13.25 -7.36 -4.28
CA GLU A 61 -12.75 -8.65 -3.76
C GLU A 61 -13.84 -9.73 -3.84
N ARG A 62 -15.08 -9.41 -3.43
CA ARG A 62 -16.21 -10.34 -3.50
C ARG A 62 -16.53 -10.79 -4.94
N LEU A 63 -16.38 -9.89 -5.91
CA LEU A 63 -16.55 -10.23 -7.33
C LEU A 63 -15.41 -11.14 -7.83
N VAL A 64 -14.17 -10.83 -7.44
CA VAL A 64 -12.96 -11.58 -7.81
C VAL A 64 -13.02 -13.02 -7.32
N MET A 65 -13.52 -13.27 -6.11
CA MET A 65 -13.74 -14.63 -5.57
C MET A 65 -14.67 -15.48 -6.45
N GLY A 66 -15.40 -14.85 -7.34
CA GLY A 66 -16.19 -15.55 -8.36
C GLY A 66 -15.42 -15.91 -9.63
N ALA A 67 -14.17 -15.51 -9.82
CA ALA A 67 -13.36 -15.89 -10.97
C ALA A 67 -12.91 -17.37 -10.85
N PRO A 68 -12.61 -18.06 -11.97
CA PRO A 68 -12.20 -19.47 -11.94
C PRO A 68 -10.88 -19.72 -11.18
N LYS A 69 -9.89 -18.84 -11.38
CA LYS A 69 -8.59 -18.89 -10.70
C LYS A 69 -8.24 -17.47 -10.25
N TRP A 70 -8.24 -17.24 -8.97
CA TRP A 70 -8.02 -15.90 -8.42
C TRP A 70 -7.06 -15.92 -7.23
N THR A 71 -6.36 -14.81 -7.04
CA THR A 71 -5.63 -14.47 -5.81
C THR A 71 -5.93 -13.01 -5.49
N ILE A 72 -6.18 -12.69 -4.23
CA ILE A 72 -6.36 -11.32 -3.77
C ILE A 72 -5.13 -10.92 -2.98
N ALA A 73 -4.48 -9.84 -3.40
CA ALA A 73 -3.34 -9.24 -2.70
C ALA A 73 -3.77 -7.90 -2.08
N ARG A 74 -3.91 -7.86 -0.76
CA ARG A 74 -4.13 -6.63 0.01
C ARG A 74 -2.78 -5.98 0.24
N PHE A 75 -2.45 -5.01 -0.59
CA PHE A 75 -1.16 -4.34 -0.52
C PHE A 75 -1.13 -3.29 0.59
N ALA A 76 0.00 -3.26 1.30
CA ALA A 76 0.45 -2.16 2.12
C ALA A 76 0.53 -0.84 1.33
N THR A 77 0.65 0.28 2.02
CA THR A 77 0.83 1.59 1.37
C THR A 77 2.12 1.61 0.56
N ALA A 78 1.98 1.74 -0.75
CA ALA A 78 3.11 1.74 -1.67
C ALA A 78 3.99 2.98 -1.53
N PHE A 79 5.31 2.84 -1.68
CA PHE A 79 6.24 3.95 -1.81
C PHE A 79 7.39 3.62 -2.78
N GLY A 80 8.12 4.62 -3.23
CA GLY A 80 9.25 4.47 -4.14
C GLY A 80 9.04 5.15 -5.49
N LEU A 81 10.11 5.22 -6.30
CA LEU A 81 10.07 5.81 -7.62
C LEU A 81 9.32 4.92 -8.61
N SER A 82 8.53 5.54 -9.45
CA SER A 82 7.83 4.85 -10.55
C SER A 82 7.64 5.81 -11.74
N ARG A 83 7.36 5.26 -12.92
CA ARG A 83 7.05 6.08 -14.11
C ARG A 83 5.82 6.97 -13.92
N ARG A 84 4.88 6.55 -13.07
CA ARG A 84 3.72 7.35 -12.64
C ARG A 84 3.85 7.59 -11.14
N LEU A 85 4.76 8.50 -10.80
CA LEU A 85 5.03 8.85 -9.42
C LEU A 85 3.82 9.52 -8.77
N ARG A 86 3.37 8.98 -7.64
CA ARG A 86 2.28 9.53 -6.83
C ARG A 86 2.86 10.31 -5.66
N LEU A 87 2.58 11.61 -5.61
CA LEU A 87 2.99 12.49 -4.51
C LEU A 87 1.94 12.61 -3.39
N ASP A 88 0.78 11.97 -3.53
CA ASP A 88 -0.27 11.89 -2.52
C ASP A 88 -0.09 10.71 -1.54
N LEU A 89 0.99 9.93 -1.67
CA LEU A 89 1.34 8.84 -0.76
C LEU A 89 2.36 9.32 0.28
N ILE A 90 2.11 9.00 1.55
CA ILE A 90 2.82 9.58 2.72
C ILE A 90 4.33 9.61 2.57
N VAL A 91 4.99 8.49 2.26
CA VAL A 91 6.46 8.43 2.17
C VAL A 91 6.96 9.30 1.01
N ASN A 92 6.27 9.23 -0.14
CA ASN A 92 6.63 10.02 -1.32
C ASN A 92 6.42 11.52 -1.06
N ASP A 93 5.27 11.89 -0.47
CA ASP A 93 4.92 13.28 -0.15
C ASP A 93 5.90 13.88 0.86
N PHE A 94 6.14 13.18 1.99
CA PHE A 94 7.07 13.66 3.01
C PHE A 94 8.49 13.84 2.46
N THR A 95 8.94 12.90 1.62
CA THR A 95 10.26 13.01 0.99
C THR A 95 10.32 14.19 0.02
N TRP A 96 9.27 14.39 -0.77
CA TRP A 96 9.17 15.52 -1.70
C TRP A 96 9.18 16.86 -0.94
N GLN A 97 8.37 16.99 0.11
CA GLN A 97 8.32 18.18 0.95
C GLN A 97 9.68 18.47 1.62
N ALA A 98 10.33 17.43 2.14
CA ALA A 98 11.64 17.57 2.76
C ALA A 98 12.71 18.07 1.76
N VAL A 99 12.72 17.52 0.53
CA VAL A 99 13.68 17.94 -0.51
C VAL A 99 13.45 19.38 -0.95
N HIS A 100 12.19 19.79 -1.17
CA HIS A 100 11.87 21.09 -1.77
C HIS A 100 11.64 22.20 -0.74
N ASN A 101 10.94 21.88 0.36
CA ASN A 101 10.52 22.87 1.36
C ASN A 101 11.40 22.89 2.61
N ARG A 102 12.23 21.86 2.83
CA ARG A 102 13.02 21.67 4.05
C ARG A 102 12.21 21.73 5.35
N HIS A 103 10.93 21.41 5.25
CA HIS A 103 10.00 21.48 6.37
C HIS A 103 8.91 20.44 6.23
N LEU A 104 8.59 19.74 7.35
CA LEU A 104 7.50 18.78 7.47
C LEU A 104 6.61 19.14 8.65
N ILE A 105 5.29 19.19 8.41
CA ILE A 105 4.26 19.24 9.45
C ILE A 105 3.46 17.93 9.34
N VAL A 106 3.45 17.15 10.41
CA VAL A 106 2.79 15.84 10.43
C VAL A 106 1.68 15.83 11.47
N TYR A 107 0.44 15.80 10.98
CA TYR A 107 -0.76 15.68 11.81
C TYR A 107 -1.03 14.22 12.15
N GLU A 108 -1.65 13.98 13.33
CA GLU A 108 -1.96 12.63 13.81
C GLU A 108 -0.74 11.70 13.70
N SER A 109 0.39 12.22 14.17
CA SER A 109 1.71 11.64 13.96
C SER A 109 1.87 10.23 14.55
N GLY A 110 1.02 9.87 15.54
CA GLY A 110 0.99 8.55 16.18
C GLY A 110 0.24 7.47 15.41
N TYR A 111 -0.49 7.81 14.33
CA TYR A 111 -1.24 6.81 13.58
C TYR A 111 -0.31 5.88 12.80
N ALA A 112 -0.52 4.58 13.01
CA ALA A 112 0.27 3.53 12.36
C ALA A 112 -0.35 3.10 11.03
N ARG A 113 0.54 2.72 10.11
CA ARG A 113 0.21 2.08 8.83
C ARG A 113 1.31 1.12 8.45
N THR A 114 1.00 0.27 7.49
CA THR A 114 1.99 -0.59 6.87
C THR A 114 2.41 -0.04 5.52
N PHE A 115 3.68 -0.18 5.19
CA PHE A 115 4.29 0.32 3.96
C PHE A 115 5.03 -0.79 3.22
N LEU A 116 5.14 -0.64 1.89
CA LEU A 116 5.90 -1.57 1.05
C LEU A 116 6.47 -0.84 -0.17
N HIS A 117 7.73 -1.12 -0.49
CA HIS A 117 8.36 -0.52 -1.68
C HIS A 117 7.76 -1.10 -2.97
N VAL A 118 7.65 -0.27 -4.01
CA VAL A 118 7.03 -0.69 -5.30
C VAL A 118 7.73 -1.87 -5.96
N LEU A 119 9.04 -2.03 -5.79
CA LEU A 119 9.77 -3.20 -6.31
C LEU A 119 9.46 -4.47 -5.51
N ASP A 120 9.24 -4.36 -4.21
CA ASP A 120 8.81 -5.51 -3.39
C ASP A 120 7.36 -5.91 -3.72
N ILE A 121 6.50 -4.95 -4.11
CA ILE A 121 5.17 -5.24 -4.66
C ILE A 121 5.29 -6.09 -5.94
N VAL A 122 6.20 -5.73 -6.84
CA VAL A 122 6.45 -6.52 -8.06
C VAL A 122 6.95 -7.92 -7.71
N ALA A 123 7.91 -8.03 -6.80
CA ALA A 123 8.44 -9.32 -6.34
C ALA A 123 7.34 -10.22 -5.73
N ALA A 124 6.42 -9.66 -4.96
CA ALA A 124 5.29 -10.42 -4.41
C ALA A 124 4.34 -10.92 -5.52
N ILE A 125 4.07 -10.10 -6.54
CA ILE A 125 3.25 -10.51 -7.69
C ILE A 125 3.93 -11.62 -8.47
N GLU A 126 5.24 -11.49 -8.74
CA GLU A 126 6.03 -12.53 -9.43
C GLU A 126 6.04 -13.85 -8.64
N LEU A 127 6.16 -13.78 -7.31
CA LEU A 127 6.09 -14.96 -6.45
C LEU A 127 4.74 -15.66 -6.56
N MET A 128 3.61 -14.92 -6.46
CA MET A 128 2.26 -15.49 -6.58
C MET A 128 2.01 -16.10 -7.97
N LEU A 129 2.56 -15.50 -9.03
CA LEU A 129 2.51 -16.04 -10.39
C LEU A 129 3.36 -17.32 -10.54
N GLY A 130 4.50 -17.36 -9.88
CA GLY A 130 5.42 -18.50 -9.89
C GLY A 130 4.96 -19.70 -9.04
N ARG A 131 3.97 -19.49 -8.16
CA ARG A 131 3.44 -20.53 -7.24
C ARG A 131 1.91 -20.63 -7.31
N PRO A 132 1.33 -20.89 -8.50
CA PRO A 132 -0.12 -20.89 -8.68
C PRO A 132 -0.82 -21.94 -7.83
N GLU A 133 -0.20 -23.08 -7.58
CA GLU A 133 -0.78 -24.18 -6.79
C GLU A 133 -1.03 -23.78 -5.32
N GLU A 134 -0.23 -22.83 -4.80
CA GLU A 134 -0.35 -22.35 -3.43
C GLU A 134 -1.15 -21.02 -3.37
N ALA A 135 -1.09 -20.21 -4.43
CA ALA A 135 -1.65 -18.86 -4.43
C ALA A 135 -3.11 -18.79 -4.88
N VAL A 136 -3.57 -19.70 -5.77
CA VAL A 136 -4.94 -19.68 -6.27
C VAL A 136 -5.95 -19.97 -5.15
N GLY A 137 -6.99 -19.15 -5.07
CA GLY A 137 -8.03 -19.24 -4.06
C GLY A 137 -7.66 -18.61 -2.71
N GLN A 138 -6.53 -17.89 -2.64
CA GLN A 138 -6.04 -17.30 -1.40
C GLN A 138 -6.14 -15.77 -1.40
N VAL A 139 -6.24 -15.23 -0.18
CA VAL A 139 -6.06 -13.80 0.12
C VAL A 139 -4.76 -13.64 0.87
N TYR A 140 -3.95 -12.67 0.49
CA TYR A 140 -2.70 -12.34 1.17
C TYR A 140 -2.66 -10.87 1.55
N ASN A 141 -2.31 -10.58 2.80
CA ASN A 141 -1.77 -9.28 3.16
C ASN A 141 -0.34 -9.19 2.64
N VAL A 142 -0.04 -8.20 1.82
CA VAL A 142 1.26 -8.06 1.17
C VAL A 142 1.98 -6.81 1.69
N GLY A 143 2.93 -7.02 2.57
CA GLY A 143 3.69 -5.98 3.25
C GLY A 143 4.88 -6.55 4.02
N ASP A 144 5.38 -5.76 4.96
CA ASP A 144 6.48 -6.12 5.85
C ASP A 144 6.13 -5.71 7.28
N ASP A 145 6.17 -6.66 8.22
CA ASP A 145 5.87 -6.40 9.64
C ASP A 145 6.81 -5.33 10.23
N ARG A 146 8.04 -5.21 9.73
CA ARG A 146 9.01 -4.18 10.11
C ARG A 146 8.58 -2.78 9.70
N LEU A 147 7.67 -2.66 8.74
CA LEU A 147 7.13 -1.41 8.22
C LEU A 147 5.71 -1.12 8.69
N ASN A 148 5.25 -1.79 9.74
CA ASN A 148 4.11 -1.36 10.56
C ASN A 148 4.57 -0.22 11.49
N ILE A 149 4.60 1.00 10.98
CA ILE A 149 5.21 2.15 11.64
C ILE A 149 4.29 3.37 11.64
N THR A 150 4.57 4.32 12.53
CA THR A 150 3.78 5.55 12.62
C THR A 150 4.16 6.57 11.54
N LYS A 151 3.27 7.53 11.30
CA LYS A 151 3.60 8.69 10.45
C LYS A 151 4.83 9.44 10.99
N ALA A 152 4.97 9.50 12.33
CA ALA A 152 6.15 10.09 12.98
C ALA A 152 7.44 9.35 12.62
N ASP A 153 7.43 8.03 12.57
CA ASP A 153 8.62 7.25 12.24
C ASP A 153 9.03 7.44 10.78
N VAL A 154 8.05 7.49 9.88
CA VAL A 154 8.30 7.86 8.47
C VAL A 154 8.95 9.24 8.39
N ALA A 155 8.37 10.25 9.05
CA ALA A 155 8.86 11.62 8.98
C ALA A 155 10.28 11.77 9.60
N LYS A 156 10.57 11.08 10.69
CA LYS A 156 11.92 11.04 11.31
C LYS A 156 12.93 10.42 10.35
N THR A 157 12.57 9.30 9.69
CA THR A 157 13.45 8.66 8.69
C THR A 157 13.72 9.61 7.52
N VAL A 158 12.69 10.29 7.03
CA VAL A 158 12.83 11.29 5.95
C VAL A 158 13.76 12.44 6.40
N ALA A 159 13.55 13.00 7.60
CA ALA A 159 14.38 14.09 8.11
C ALA A 159 15.85 13.67 8.34
N THR A 160 16.08 12.42 8.71
CA THR A 160 17.44 11.84 8.84
C THR A 160 18.14 11.75 7.48
N VAL A 161 17.43 11.29 6.45
CA VAL A 161 17.97 11.11 5.09
C VAL A 161 18.15 12.47 4.40
N VAL A 162 17.16 13.35 4.50
CA VAL A 162 17.18 14.69 3.91
C VAL A 162 17.62 15.70 4.97
N GLN A 163 18.91 15.79 5.19
CA GLN A 163 19.49 16.65 6.23
C GLN A 163 19.05 18.11 6.09
N GLY A 164 18.86 18.78 7.23
CA GLY A 164 18.40 20.16 7.28
C GLY A 164 16.87 20.30 7.16
N THR A 165 16.12 19.20 7.22
CA THR A 165 14.65 19.22 7.28
C THR A 165 14.18 19.54 8.69
N SER A 166 13.40 20.62 8.85
CA SER A 166 12.69 20.94 10.09
C SER A 166 11.46 20.05 10.23
N LEU A 167 11.23 19.46 11.40
CA LEU A 167 10.15 18.51 11.65
C LEU A 167 9.25 18.95 12.80
N ASN A 168 7.96 19.15 12.52
CA ASN A 168 6.93 19.41 13.51
C ASN A 168 5.94 18.23 13.57
N LEU A 169 5.94 17.50 14.68
CA LEU A 169 5.01 16.40 14.94
C LEU A 169 3.86 16.89 15.81
N LEU A 170 2.64 16.78 15.31
CA LEU A 170 1.42 17.17 16.00
C LEU A 170 0.62 15.91 16.34
N GLY A 171 0.17 15.81 17.61
CA GLY A 171 -0.61 14.68 18.09
C GLY A 171 -2.05 14.70 17.59
N GLU A 172 -2.60 15.90 17.42
CA GLU A 172 -3.95 16.13 16.95
C GLU A 172 -3.94 17.00 15.68
N GLY A 173 -4.95 16.86 14.84
CA GLY A 173 -5.05 17.62 13.61
C GLY A 173 -6.28 17.24 12.80
N SER A 174 -6.34 17.73 11.58
CA SER A 174 -7.45 17.48 10.65
C SER A 174 -6.98 16.67 9.43
N ASP A 175 -6.23 15.58 9.64
CA ASP A 175 -5.97 14.66 8.52
C ASP A 175 -7.28 13.93 8.18
N PRO A 176 -7.83 14.09 6.98
CA PRO A 176 -9.02 13.36 6.57
C PRO A 176 -8.80 11.85 6.53
N ASP A 177 -7.55 11.39 6.51
CA ASP A 177 -7.19 9.98 6.48
C ASP A 177 -6.92 9.43 7.90
N GLN A 178 -8.00 9.05 8.58
CA GLN A 178 -7.98 8.52 9.96
C GLN A 178 -7.68 7.02 10.06
N ARG A 179 -7.14 6.40 9.02
CA ARG A 179 -6.75 4.99 9.06
C ARG A 179 -5.62 4.78 10.07
N ASN A 180 -5.82 3.82 10.97
CA ASN A 180 -4.85 3.46 12.00
C ASN A 180 -4.95 1.95 12.23
N TYR A 181 -4.01 1.18 11.69
CA TYR A 181 -3.99 -0.27 11.77
C TYR A 181 -2.57 -0.83 11.69
N VAL A 182 -2.41 -2.00 12.27
CA VAL A 182 -1.23 -2.86 12.15
C VAL A 182 -1.68 -4.13 11.44
N VAL A 183 -0.92 -4.62 10.49
CA VAL A 183 -1.25 -5.80 9.68
C VAL A 183 -0.16 -6.84 9.82
N GLU A 184 -0.51 -8.11 9.96
CA GLU A 184 0.44 -9.21 9.87
C GLU A 184 0.56 -9.73 8.44
N HIS A 185 1.76 -10.17 8.09
CA HIS A 185 2.08 -10.66 6.75
C HIS A 185 2.55 -12.13 6.79
N THR A 186 2.01 -12.90 7.73
CA THR A 186 2.45 -14.29 7.98
C THR A 186 2.16 -15.19 6.78
N ALA A 187 1.00 -15.08 6.15
CA ALA A 187 0.61 -15.94 5.03
C ALA A 187 1.52 -15.75 3.81
N ILE A 188 1.83 -14.49 3.43
CA ILE A 188 2.69 -14.24 2.28
C ILE A 188 4.16 -14.63 2.56
N ARG A 189 4.63 -14.52 3.82
CA ARG A 189 5.94 -15.05 4.22
C ARG A 189 6.01 -16.57 4.14
N GLN A 190 4.95 -17.28 4.49
CA GLN A 190 4.87 -18.73 4.33
C GLN A 190 4.92 -19.13 2.85
N LEU A 191 4.38 -18.30 1.95
CA LEU A 191 4.53 -18.47 0.51
C LEU A 191 5.99 -18.23 0.05
N GLY A 192 6.86 -17.66 0.90
CA GLY A 192 8.28 -17.39 0.63
C GLY A 192 8.60 -15.93 0.27
N PHE A 193 7.68 -14.99 0.50
CA PHE A 193 7.94 -13.57 0.29
C PHE A 193 8.75 -12.97 1.43
N GLU A 194 9.76 -12.20 1.07
CA GLU A 194 10.53 -11.37 1.98
C GLU A 194 10.81 -10.01 1.31
N ALA A 195 10.40 -8.93 1.97
CA ALA A 195 10.66 -7.59 1.46
C ALA A 195 12.14 -7.25 1.61
N ALA A 196 12.75 -6.80 0.53
CA ALA A 196 14.19 -6.54 0.44
C ALA A 196 14.54 -5.06 0.70
N ILE A 197 13.61 -4.11 0.47
CA ILE A 197 13.90 -2.69 0.48
C ILE A 197 13.41 -2.05 1.78
N THR A 198 14.33 -1.49 2.54
CA THR A 198 14.00 -0.77 3.77
C THR A 198 13.39 0.61 3.48
N LEU A 199 12.68 1.19 4.47
CA LEU A 199 12.16 2.55 4.37
C LEU A 199 13.29 3.55 4.04
N GLU A 200 14.42 3.45 4.72
CA GLU A 200 15.55 4.35 4.51
C GLU A 200 16.11 4.27 3.07
N GLN A 201 16.24 3.05 2.53
CA GLN A 201 16.69 2.87 1.14
C GLN A 201 15.73 3.51 0.15
N GLY A 202 14.41 3.29 0.29
CA GLY A 202 13.42 3.90 -0.58
C GLY A 202 13.32 5.42 -0.43
N VAL A 203 13.49 5.96 0.79
CA VAL A 203 13.57 7.43 1.00
C VAL A 203 14.81 8.02 0.33
N ARG A 204 15.98 7.35 0.40
CA ARG A 204 17.21 7.78 -0.33
C ARG A 204 17.00 7.77 -1.84
N GLU A 205 16.36 6.73 -2.37
CA GLU A 205 16.00 6.64 -3.79
C GLU A 205 15.09 7.80 -4.19
N LEU A 206 14.00 8.03 -3.45
CA LEU A 206 13.06 9.13 -3.68
C LEU A 206 13.75 10.49 -3.62
N ALA A 207 14.56 10.75 -2.58
CA ALA A 207 15.26 12.02 -2.42
C ALA A 207 16.21 12.30 -3.60
N LYS A 208 16.95 11.29 -4.07
CA LYS A 208 17.79 11.38 -5.27
C LYS A 208 16.95 11.64 -6.51
N GLY A 209 15.85 10.90 -6.68
CA GLY A 209 14.94 11.08 -7.83
C GLY A 209 14.33 12.48 -7.86
N PHE A 210 13.86 13.00 -6.74
CA PHE A 210 13.28 14.36 -6.66
C PHE A 210 14.31 15.49 -6.89
N SER A 211 15.58 15.24 -6.61
CA SER A 211 16.63 16.23 -6.95
C SER A 211 16.95 16.28 -8.45
N MET A 212 16.58 15.25 -9.21
CA MET A 212 16.88 15.10 -10.64
C MET A 212 15.67 15.29 -11.55
N LEU A 213 14.48 15.05 -11.04
CA LEU A 213 13.23 15.10 -11.80
C LEU A 213 12.53 16.43 -11.55
N ASP A 214 12.22 17.15 -12.64
CA ASP A 214 11.32 18.31 -12.59
C ASP A 214 9.86 17.82 -12.47
N VAL A 215 9.42 17.58 -11.24
CA VAL A 215 8.04 17.11 -10.96
C VAL A 215 7.13 18.33 -10.84
N ARG A 216 6.72 18.89 -12.00
CA ARG A 216 5.85 20.09 -12.07
C ARG A 216 4.38 19.77 -11.80
N SER A 217 3.96 18.53 -11.98
CA SER A 217 2.58 18.13 -11.77
C SER A 217 2.52 16.83 -10.96
N PRO A 218 2.17 16.90 -9.68
CA PRO A 218 2.01 15.69 -8.87
C PRO A 218 0.83 14.88 -9.41
N PHE A 219 1.06 13.61 -9.73
CA PHE A 219 -0.02 12.69 -10.01
C PHE A 219 -0.80 12.44 -8.72
N LYS A 220 -2.04 12.89 -8.69
CA LYS A 220 -3.02 12.57 -7.66
C LYS A 220 -4.06 11.65 -8.26
N ASN A 221 -4.50 10.65 -7.52
CA ASN A 221 -5.75 9.99 -7.87
C ASN A 221 -6.86 10.92 -7.40
N ALA A 222 -7.56 11.54 -8.34
CA ALA A 222 -8.77 12.27 -8.07
C ALA A 222 -9.89 11.31 -7.62
#